data_2cc5516e8cd3670a292c1e833a2dd4cb
#
_entry.id   2cc5516e8cd3670a292c1e833a2dd4cb
#
_cell.length_a   1.000
_cell.length_b   1.000
_cell.length_c   1.000
_cell.angle_alpha   90.00
_cell.angle_beta   90.00
_cell.angle_gamma   90.00
#
_symmetry.space_group_name_H-M   'P 1'
#
loop_
_entity.id
_entity.type
_entity.pdbx_description
1 polymer ?
#
loop_
_entity_poly.entity_id
_entity_poly.type
_entity_poly.pdbx_seq_one_letter_code
_entity_poly.pdbx_strand_id
1 'polypeptide(L)'
;ENAGKVKERIKRFPRSEAAADVELLLSAIKAVPGVDRVDVAGSFRREKETVGDIDILLVTTSAEEVSDAIAELSIVREIAVKGEKKISFDLHNGLRVDVRLVKADQWGAALMYFTGSKEHNIAVRKVAIKKGWKLNEYGLFEGETIVASKEESDIYSALELRFYEPKERVDGV
;
A
#
# COMPACT_ATOMS: atom_id res chain seq x y z
N GLU A 1 -30.31 6.02 8.04
CA GLU A 1 -30.40 4.87 7.16
C GLU A 1 -29.13 4.64 6.36
N ASN A 2 -28.61 5.65 5.67
CA ASN A 2 -27.33 5.52 4.99
C ASN A 2 -26.17 5.37 5.99
N ALA A 3 -26.30 6.01 7.14
CA ALA A 3 -25.30 5.90 8.20
C ALA A 3 -25.17 4.47 8.70
N GLY A 4 -26.30 3.75 8.82
CA GLY A 4 -26.28 2.35 9.22
C GLY A 4 -25.55 1.47 8.20
N LYS A 5 -25.82 1.69 6.91
CA LYS A 5 -25.17 0.93 5.83
C LYS A 5 -23.67 1.23 5.78
N VAL A 6 -23.28 2.49 6.00
CA VAL A 6 -21.87 2.86 6.02
C VAL A 6 -21.17 2.17 7.19
N LYS A 7 -21.78 2.15 8.36
CA LYS A 7 -21.20 1.48 9.53
C LYS A 7 -21.02 -0.01 9.29
N GLU A 8 -22.00 -0.65 8.63
CA GLU A 8 -21.91 -2.07 8.33
C GLU A 8 -20.78 -2.41 7.38
N ARG A 9 -20.45 -1.47 6.45
CA ARG A 9 -19.36 -1.69 5.50
C ARG A 9 -17.99 -1.41 6.10
N ILE A 10 -17.93 -0.63 7.19
CA ILE A 10 -16.67 -0.32 7.86
C ILE A 10 -16.46 -1.34 8.97
N LYS A 11 -16.34 -2.60 8.57
CA LYS A 11 -16.03 -3.67 9.50
C LYS A 11 -14.52 -3.69 9.74
N ARG A 12 -14.15 -3.73 11.02
CA ARG A 12 -12.73 -3.80 11.38
C ARG A 12 -12.42 -5.16 11.97
N PHE A 13 -11.20 -5.60 11.74
CA PHE A 13 -10.71 -6.89 12.20
C PHE A 13 -9.54 -6.68 13.16
N PRO A 14 -9.43 -7.49 14.21
CA PRO A 14 -8.21 -7.46 15.02
C PRO A 14 -7.01 -7.78 14.15
N ARG A 15 -5.89 -7.10 14.38
CA ARG A 15 -4.67 -7.33 13.61
C ARG A 15 -4.23 -8.79 13.68
N SER A 16 -4.36 -9.41 14.85
CA SER A 16 -3.99 -10.82 15.04
C SER A 16 -4.80 -11.75 14.13
N GLU A 17 -6.07 -11.42 13.89
CA GLU A 17 -6.93 -12.20 13.01
C GLU A 17 -6.55 -11.97 11.55
N ALA A 18 -6.30 -10.73 11.18
CA ALA A 18 -5.90 -10.39 9.81
C ALA A 18 -4.50 -10.90 9.46
N ALA A 19 -3.64 -11.09 10.45
CA ALA A 19 -2.26 -11.51 10.21
C ALA A 19 -2.15 -12.84 9.47
N ALA A 20 -3.01 -13.80 9.81
CA ALA A 20 -3.02 -15.09 9.11
C ALA A 20 -3.39 -14.93 7.64
N ASP A 21 -4.40 -14.09 7.37
CA ASP A 21 -4.83 -13.80 6.00
C ASP A 21 -3.73 -13.09 5.21
N VAL A 22 -3.04 -12.14 5.84
CA VAL A 22 -1.94 -11.41 5.19
C VAL A 22 -0.82 -12.37 4.81
N GLU A 23 -0.46 -13.28 5.71
CA GLU A 23 0.59 -14.25 5.44
C GLU A 23 0.23 -15.14 4.26
N LEU A 24 -1.02 -15.65 4.23
CA LEU A 24 -1.49 -16.47 3.12
C LEU A 24 -1.51 -15.69 1.81
N LEU A 25 -1.98 -14.43 1.85
CA LEU A 25 -2.03 -13.56 0.68
C LEU A 25 -0.65 -13.30 0.12
N LEU A 26 0.30 -12.93 0.96
CA LEU A 26 1.66 -12.64 0.51
C LEU A 26 2.31 -13.87 -0.11
N SER A 27 2.14 -15.03 0.50
CA SER A 27 2.64 -16.30 -0.04
C SER A 27 2.03 -16.61 -1.40
N ALA A 28 0.69 -16.51 -1.50
CA ALA A 28 -0.03 -16.83 -2.73
C ALA A 28 0.34 -15.88 -3.86
N ILE A 29 0.41 -14.58 -3.56
CA ILE A 29 0.75 -13.57 -4.56
C ILE A 29 2.20 -13.70 -5.00
N LYS A 30 3.10 -13.95 -4.05
CA LYS A 30 4.52 -14.11 -4.37
C LYS A 30 4.76 -15.28 -5.31
N ALA A 31 3.92 -16.30 -5.25
CA ALA A 31 4.03 -17.48 -6.12
C ALA A 31 3.48 -17.24 -7.53
N VAL A 32 2.78 -16.14 -7.77
CA VAL A 32 2.25 -15.82 -9.09
C VAL A 32 3.41 -15.45 -10.03
N PRO A 33 3.51 -16.11 -11.21
CA PRO A 33 4.55 -15.74 -12.17
C PRO A 33 4.43 -14.28 -12.59
N GLY A 34 5.54 -13.57 -12.61
CA GLY A 34 5.58 -12.15 -12.98
C GLY A 34 5.58 -11.19 -11.80
N VAL A 35 5.42 -11.67 -10.59
CA VAL A 35 5.51 -10.84 -9.39
C VAL A 35 6.99 -10.76 -8.99
N ASP A 36 7.55 -9.56 -9.09
CA ASP A 36 8.97 -9.33 -8.77
C ASP A 36 9.21 -8.96 -7.32
N ARG A 37 8.22 -8.32 -6.70
CA ARG A 37 8.31 -7.89 -5.29
C ARG A 37 6.90 -7.68 -4.76
N VAL A 38 6.64 -8.06 -3.51
CA VAL A 38 5.34 -7.85 -2.89
C VAL A 38 5.52 -7.61 -1.39
N ASP A 39 4.73 -6.70 -0.84
CA ASP A 39 4.71 -6.46 0.60
C ASP A 39 3.37 -5.83 0.99
N VAL A 40 3.08 -5.87 2.29
CA VAL A 40 1.90 -5.24 2.86
C VAL A 40 2.20 -3.77 3.16
N ALA A 41 1.18 -2.92 3.04
CA ALA A 41 1.26 -1.51 3.37
C ALA A 41 0.11 -1.15 4.32
N GLY A 42 -0.26 0.12 4.39
CA GLY A 42 -1.42 0.56 5.15
C GLY A 42 -1.34 0.38 6.65
N SER A 43 -2.49 0.36 7.29
CA SER A 43 -2.58 0.28 8.74
C SER A 43 -1.99 -1.02 9.29
N PHE A 44 -2.04 -2.10 8.53
CA PHE A 44 -1.44 -3.36 8.95
C PHE A 44 0.09 -3.21 9.10
N ARG A 45 0.74 -2.58 8.12
CA ARG A 45 2.18 -2.35 8.17
C ARG A 45 2.56 -1.42 9.32
N ARG A 46 1.68 -0.46 9.65
CA ARG A 46 1.88 0.44 10.79
C ARG A 46 1.59 -0.22 12.14
N GLU A 47 1.26 -1.49 12.16
CA GLU A 47 1.02 -2.29 13.37
C GLU A 47 -0.15 -1.77 14.22
N LYS A 48 -1.22 -1.31 13.55
CA LYS A 48 -2.44 -0.91 14.25
C LYS A 48 -3.13 -2.15 14.84
N GLU A 49 -3.80 -1.97 15.98
CA GLU A 49 -4.49 -3.07 16.67
C GLU A 49 -5.65 -3.63 15.88
N THR A 50 -6.30 -2.79 15.07
CA THR A 50 -7.37 -3.22 14.18
C THR A 50 -7.13 -2.67 12.79
N VAL A 51 -7.61 -3.42 11.78
CA VAL A 51 -7.49 -3.03 10.38
C VAL A 51 -8.85 -3.13 9.70
N GLY A 52 -9.14 -2.19 8.80
CA GLY A 52 -10.35 -2.23 8.00
C GLY A 52 -10.12 -2.93 6.67
N ASP A 53 -9.04 -2.58 6.03
CA ASP A 53 -8.64 -3.13 4.74
C ASP A 53 -7.20 -3.57 4.82
N ILE A 54 -6.81 -4.47 3.92
CA ILE A 54 -5.40 -4.84 3.75
C ILE A 54 -4.92 -4.20 2.46
N ASP A 55 -3.88 -3.40 2.55
CA ASP A 55 -3.22 -2.81 1.39
C ASP A 55 -1.98 -3.63 1.05
N ILE A 56 -1.88 -4.06 -0.19
CA ILE A 56 -0.72 -4.81 -0.68
C ILE A 56 -0.15 -4.07 -1.87
N LEU A 57 1.17 -4.03 -1.93
CA LEU A 57 1.89 -3.39 -3.02
C LEU A 57 2.74 -4.44 -3.71
N LEU A 58 2.67 -4.51 -5.04
CA LEU A 58 3.50 -5.44 -5.78
C LEU A 58 4.12 -4.79 -7.01
N VAL A 59 5.28 -5.30 -7.38
CA VAL A 59 6.02 -4.87 -8.57
C VAL A 59 5.90 -5.94 -9.64
N THR A 60 5.51 -5.54 -10.83
CA THR A 60 5.44 -6.42 -11.97
C THR A 60 5.58 -5.62 -13.27
N THR A 61 6.10 -6.29 -14.31
CA THR A 61 6.09 -5.76 -15.67
C THR A 61 4.97 -6.40 -16.50
N SER A 62 4.18 -7.29 -15.88
CA SER A 62 3.10 -8.05 -16.53
C SER A 62 1.79 -7.84 -15.78
N ALA A 63 1.35 -6.59 -15.68
CA ALA A 63 0.23 -6.21 -14.82
C ALA A 63 -1.05 -6.98 -15.11
N GLU A 64 -1.42 -7.12 -16.38
CA GLU A 64 -2.66 -7.79 -16.76
C GLU A 64 -2.64 -9.26 -16.38
N GLU A 65 -1.57 -9.96 -16.73
CA GLU A 65 -1.42 -11.39 -16.45
C GLU A 65 -1.40 -11.65 -14.93
N VAL A 66 -0.69 -10.82 -14.19
CA VAL A 66 -0.61 -10.95 -12.73
C VAL A 66 -1.98 -10.68 -12.10
N SER A 67 -2.66 -9.63 -12.56
CA SER A 67 -4.00 -9.29 -12.07
C SER A 67 -4.98 -10.42 -12.34
N ASP A 68 -4.95 -11.01 -13.54
CA ASP A 68 -5.80 -12.14 -13.89
C ASP A 68 -5.53 -13.35 -12.99
N ALA A 69 -4.25 -13.64 -12.74
CA ALA A 69 -3.86 -14.76 -11.88
C ALA A 69 -4.31 -14.56 -10.43
N ILE A 70 -4.17 -13.34 -9.92
CA ILE A 70 -4.63 -13.03 -8.55
C ILE A 70 -6.13 -13.23 -8.43
N ALA A 71 -6.88 -12.80 -9.44
CA ALA A 71 -8.35 -12.95 -9.46
C ALA A 71 -8.79 -14.40 -9.35
N GLU A 72 -7.95 -15.36 -9.79
CA GLU A 72 -8.27 -16.78 -9.77
C GLU A 72 -7.81 -17.50 -8.51
N LEU A 73 -7.16 -16.79 -7.57
CA LEU A 73 -6.71 -17.43 -6.33
C LEU A 73 -7.90 -17.88 -5.48
N SER A 74 -7.78 -19.08 -4.89
CA SER A 74 -8.86 -19.66 -4.08
C SER A 74 -9.25 -18.82 -2.87
N ILE A 75 -8.31 -18.01 -2.34
CA ILE A 75 -8.57 -17.14 -1.21
C ILE A 75 -9.49 -15.97 -1.56
N VAL A 76 -9.60 -15.64 -2.84
CA VAL A 76 -10.45 -14.55 -3.33
C VAL A 76 -11.89 -15.02 -3.40
N ARG A 77 -12.78 -14.35 -2.67
CA ARG A 77 -14.22 -14.65 -2.74
C ARG A 77 -14.90 -13.89 -3.88
N GLU A 78 -14.66 -12.58 -3.95
CA GLU A 78 -15.35 -11.73 -4.91
C GLU A 78 -14.46 -10.57 -5.32
N ILE A 79 -14.42 -10.30 -6.63
CA ILE A 79 -13.66 -9.18 -7.18
C ILE A 79 -14.53 -7.93 -7.12
N ALA A 80 -13.99 -6.85 -6.55
CA ALA A 80 -14.66 -5.56 -6.51
C ALA A 80 -14.19 -4.65 -7.65
N VAL A 81 -12.86 -4.61 -7.88
CA VAL A 81 -12.25 -3.79 -8.94
C VAL A 81 -11.11 -4.59 -9.56
N LYS A 82 -10.98 -4.54 -10.87
CA LYS A 82 -9.86 -5.16 -11.57
C LYS A 82 -9.42 -4.25 -12.70
N GLY A 83 -8.28 -3.60 -12.54
CA GLY A 83 -7.69 -2.70 -13.51
C GLY A 83 -6.20 -2.92 -13.66
N GLU A 84 -5.55 -2.11 -14.48
CA GLU A 84 -4.11 -2.23 -14.76
C GLU A 84 -3.23 -1.89 -13.57
N LYS A 85 -3.71 -1.00 -12.69
CA LYS A 85 -2.90 -0.51 -11.57
C LYS A 85 -3.40 -0.99 -10.22
N LYS A 86 -4.55 -1.63 -10.19
CA LYS A 86 -5.18 -2.01 -8.93
C LYS A 86 -6.12 -3.17 -9.13
N ILE A 87 -6.10 -4.12 -8.21
CA ILE A 87 -7.13 -5.14 -8.09
C ILE A 87 -7.60 -5.16 -6.64
N SER A 88 -8.92 -5.10 -6.42
CA SER A 88 -9.52 -5.13 -5.10
C SER A 88 -10.50 -6.28 -5.02
N PHE A 89 -10.50 -6.97 -3.90
CA PHE A 89 -11.36 -8.12 -3.71
C PHE A 89 -11.66 -8.35 -2.23
N ASP A 90 -12.68 -9.17 -1.98
CA ASP A 90 -13.03 -9.58 -0.63
C ASP A 90 -12.57 -11.02 -0.40
N LEU A 91 -12.08 -11.29 0.80
CA LEU A 91 -11.80 -12.63 1.26
C LEU A 91 -13.09 -13.27 1.79
N HIS A 92 -13.04 -14.58 2.06
CA HIS A 92 -14.23 -15.30 2.52
C HIS A 92 -14.75 -14.84 3.86
N ASN A 93 -13.91 -14.24 4.70
CA ASN A 93 -14.33 -13.66 5.98
C ASN A 93 -14.81 -12.22 5.87
N GLY A 94 -14.85 -11.67 4.66
CA GLY A 94 -15.30 -10.30 4.42
C GLY A 94 -14.22 -9.23 4.47
N LEU A 95 -12.98 -9.62 4.73
CA LEU A 95 -11.86 -8.66 4.73
C LEU A 95 -11.57 -8.18 3.31
N ARG A 96 -11.53 -6.85 3.12
CA ARG A 96 -11.23 -6.25 1.83
C ARG A 96 -9.73 -6.17 1.63
N VAL A 97 -9.28 -6.52 0.44
CA VAL A 97 -7.86 -6.42 0.06
C VAL A 97 -7.75 -5.53 -1.18
N ASP A 98 -6.84 -4.57 -1.11
CA ASP A 98 -6.50 -3.71 -2.25
C ASP A 98 -5.06 -4.02 -2.63
N VAL A 99 -4.85 -4.50 -3.85
CA VAL A 99 -3.51 -4.78 -4.38
C VAL A 99 -3.19 -3.74 -5.44
N ARG A 100 -2.11 -3.01 -5.25
CA ARG A 100 -1.66 -2.00 -6.20
C ARG A 100 -0.42 -2.50 -6.92
N LEU A 101 -0.44 -2.36 -8.25
CA LEU A 101 0.63 -2.84 -9.12
C LEU A 101 1.46 -1.65 -9.55
N VAL A 102 2.74 -1.64 -9.18
CA VAL A 102 3.63 -0.50 -9.41
C VAL A 102 4.90 -0.94 -10.13
N LYS A 103 5.66 0.04 -10.60
CA LYS A 103 6.95 -0.20 -11.24
C LYS A 103 8.05 -0.29 -10.20
N ALA A 104 9.10 -1.05 -10.51
CA ALA A 104 10.21 -1.28 -9.58
C ALA A 104 10.86 0.03 -9.13
N ASP A 105 11.03 0.99 -10.04
CA ASP A 105 11.66 2.27 -9.72
C ASP A 105 10.78 3.22 -8.91
N GLN A 106 9.52 2.87 -8.69
CA GLN A 106 8.57 3.66 -7.91
C GLN A 106 8.24 3.02 -6.57
N TRP A 107 8.84 1.89 -6.27
CA TRP A 107 8.50 1.09 -5.09
C TRP A 107 8.53 1.89 -3.79
N GLY A 108 9.63 2.61 -3.52
CA GLY A 108 9.78 3.34 -2.26
C GLY A 108 8.73 4.43 -2.09
N ALA A 109 8.48 5.19 -3.16
CA ALA A 109 7.48 6.26 -3.13
C ALA A 109 6.08 5.70 -2.92
N ALA A 110 5.73 4.62 -3.63
CA ALA A 110 4.43 3.98 -3.51
C ALA A 110 4.27 3.36 -2.12
N LEU A 111 5.29 2.67 -1.62
CA LEU A 111 5.23 2.05 -0.30
C LEU A 111 5.03 3.10 0.79
N MET A 112 5.74 4.20 0.73
CA MET A 112 5.58 5.30 1.67
C MET A 112 4.16 5.89 1.60
N TYR A 113 3.69 6.16 0.40
CA TYR A 113 2.38 6.77 0.19
C TYR A 113 1.27 5.88 0.74
N PHE A 114 1.28 4.59 0.41
CA PHE A 114 0.22 3.67 0.80
C PHE A 114 0.37 3.13 2.22
N THR A 115 1.53 3.26 2.82
CA THR A 115 1.70 2.95 4.24
C THR A 115 1.05 4.02 5.12
N GLY A 116 1.17 5.29 4.74
CA GLY A 116 0.62 6.41 5.52
C GLY A 116 1.42 6.64 6.82
N SER A 117 0.86 7.11 7.88
CA SER A 117 -0.56 7.55 7.94
C SER A 117 -0.79 8.76 7.02
N LYS A 118 -2.07 9.12 6.87
CA LYS A 118 -2.42 10.32 6.12
C LYS A 118 -1.72 11.55 6.69
N GLU A 119 -1.73 11.69 8.00
CA GLU A 119 -1.11 12.82 8.69
C GLU A 119 0.40 12.84 8.50
N HIS A 120 1.04 11.69 8.58
CA HIS A 120 2.47 11.57 8.34
C HIS A 120 2.81 11.97 6.90
N ASN A 121 2.04 11.48 5.93
CA ASN A 121 2.23 11.81 4.51
C ASN A 121 2.11 13.31 4.27
N ILE A 122 1.12 13.96 4.91
CA ILE A 122 0.95 15.41 4.80
C ILE A 122 2.19 16.13 5.34
N ALA A 123 2.70 15.71 6.50
CA ALA A 123 3.88 16.31 7.10
C ALA A 123 5.12 16.15 6.22
N VAL A 124 5.34 14.97 5.67
CA VAL A 124 6.47 14.71 4.78
C VAL A 124 6.37 15.52 3.50
N ARG A 125 5.16 15.58 2.92
CA ARG A 125 4.93 16.39 1.71
C ARG A 125 5.22 17.87 1.95
N LYS A 126 4.91 18.39 3.15
CA LYS A 126 5.20 19.78 3.50
C LYS A 126 6.71 20.04 3.53
N VAL A 127 7.49 19.07 3.99
CA VAL A 127 8.96 19.19 3.97
C VAL A 127 9.45 19.28 2.52
N ALA A 128 8.91 18.45 1.64
CA ALA A 128 9.26 18.47 0.22
C ALA A 128 8.91 19.84 -0.40
N ILE A 129 7.72 20.37 -0.10
CA ILE A 129 7.27 21.66 -0.63
C ILE A 129 8.21 22.78 -0.19
N LYS A 130 8.69 22.76 1.05
CA LYS A 130 9.64 23.76 1.54
C LYS A 130 10.94 23.76 0.77
N LYS A 131 11.32 22.62 0.20
CA LYS A 131 12.51 22.51 -0.65
C LYS A 131 12.22 22.84 -2.12
N GLY A 132 10.97 23.19 -2.43
CA GLY A 132 10.54 23.41 -3.81
C GLY A 132 10.30 22.13 -4.58
N TRP A 133 10.09 21.03 -3.90
CA TRP A 133 9.91 19.70 -4.50
C TRP A 133 8.49 19.20 -4.31
N LYS A 134 8.17 18.11 -4.99
CA LYS A 134 6.85 17.47 -4.94
C LYS A 134 7.02 15.99 -4.61
N LEU A 135 6.26 15.52 -3.63
CA LEU A 135 6.25 14.10 -3.25
C LEU A 135 4.86 13.51 -3.51
N ASN A 136 4.84 12.39 -4.22
CA ASN A 136 3.60 11.64 -4.43
C ASN A 136 3.93 10.13 -4.49
N GLU A 137 2.95 9.31 -4.87
CA GLU A 137 3.13 7.85 -4.93
C GLU A 137 4.09 7.39 -6.02
N TYR A 138 4.50 8.28 -6.91
CA TYR A 138 5.43 7.94 -8.00
C TYR A 138 6.86 8.34 -7.70
N GLY A 139 7.07 9.27 -6.78
CA GLY A 139 8.42 9.70 -6.44
C GLY A 139 8.47 11.05 -5.78
N LEU A 140 9.70 11.45 -5.44
CA LEU A 140 10.05 12.78 -4.99
C LEU A 140 10.67 13.50 -6.17
N PHE A 141 10.11 14.62 -6.57
CA PHE A 141 10.48 15.32 -7.80
C PHE A 141 10.92 16.75 -7.55
N GLU A 142 11.93 17.17 -8.30
CA GLU A 142 12.28 18.57 -8.47
C GLU A 142 11.92 18.92 -9.92
N GLY A 143 10.80 19.62 -10.13
CA GLY A 143 10.25 19.77 -11.46
C GLY A 143 9.89 18.41 -12.03
N GLU A 144 10.48 18.07 -13.17
CA GLU A 144 10.28 16.76 -13.79
C GLU A 144 11.39 15.77 -13.46
N THR A 145 12.40 16.21 -12.71
CA THR A 145 13.54 15.36 -12.35
C THR A 145 13.22 14.56 -11.10
N ILE A 146 13.45 13.26 -11.16
CA ILE A 146 13.25 12.37 -10.01
C ILE A 146 14.45 12.52 -9.06
N VAL A 147 14.17 12.95 -7.83
CA VAL A 147 15.19 13.06 -6.78
C VAL A 147 15.37 11.71 -6.08
N ALA A 148 14.26 11.05 -5.76
CA ALA A 148 14.26 9.75 -5.09
C ALA A 148 12.92 9.07 -5.31
N SER A 149 12.92 7.73 -5.44
CA SER A 149 11.68 6.98 -5.65
C SER A 149 11.80 5.50 -5.34
N LYS A 150 13.01 4.92 -5.42
CA LYS A 150 13.18 3.46 -5.39
C LYS A 150 12.99 2.84 -4.01
N GLU A 151 13.48 3.49 -2.98
CA GLU A 151 13.36 3.00 -1.61
C GLU A 151 12.89 4.12 -0.69
N GLU A 152 12.17 3.75 0.38
CA GLU A 152 11.69 4.73 1.35
C GLU A 152 12.85 5.50 1.99
N SER A 153 13.93 4.80 2.30
CA SER A 153 15.10 5.42 2.92
C SER A 153 15.71 6.49 2.04
N ASP A 154 15.66 6.32 0.72
CA ASP A 154 16.17 7.33 -0.21
C ASP A 154 15.37 8.62 -0.13
N ILE A 155 14.06 8.50 0.04
CA ILE A 155 13.16 9.66 0.12
C ILE A 155 13.39 10.41 1.42
N TYR A 156 13.40 9.71 2.55
CA TYR A 156 13.67 10.36 3.84
C TYR A 156 15.05 11.03 3.84
N SER A 157 16.05 10.35 3.30
CA SER A 157 17.41 10.88 3.25
C SER A 157 17.49 12.14 2.39
N ALA A 158 16.84 12.15 1.22
CA ALA A 158 16.82 13.32 0.34
C ALA A 158 16.15 14.52 1.01
N LEU A 159 15.15 14.27 1.86
CA LEU A 159 14.46 15.31 2.62
C LEU A 159 15.19 15.69 3.90
N GLU A 160 16.33 15.07 4.18
CA GLU A 160 17.11 15.29 5.39
C GLU A 160 16.35 14.94 6.66
N LEU A 161 15.50 13.91 6.54
CA LEU A 161 14.74 13.36 7.66
C LEU A 161 15.34 12.02 8.05
N ARG A 162 15.22 11.65 9.32
CA ARG A 162 15.55 10.29 9.73
C ARG A 162 14.55 9.33 9.12
N PHE A 163 14.90 8.04 9.05
CA PHE A 163 13.95 7.04 8.62
C PHE A 163 12.92 6.82 9.75
N TYR A 164 11.64 6.89 9.40
CA TYR A 164 10.55 6.59 10.33
C TYR A 164 10.12 5.14 10.12
N GLU A 165 10.15 4.33 11.20
CA GLU A 165 9.58 2.99 11.12
C GLU A 165 8.07 3.12 10.88
N PRO A 166 7.45 2.14 10.18
CA PRO A 166 6.02 2.27 9.89
C PRO A 166 5.15 2.58 11.11
N LYS A 167 5.41 1.94 12.24
CA LYS A 167 4.63 2.18 13.47
C LYS A 167 4.78 3.59 14.02
N GLU A 168 5.84 4.30 13.62
CA GLU A 168 6.07 5.69 14.04
C GLU A 168 5.39 6.70 13.12
N ARG A 169 4.83 6.26 12.01
CA ARG A 169 4.22 7.15 11.01
C ARG A 169 2.80 7.47 11.41
N VAL A 170 2.66 8.24 12.47
CA VAL A 170 1.36 8.56 13.06
C VAL A 170 0.95 9.99 12.68
N ASP A 171 1.81 10.96 12.95
CA ASP A 171 1.51 12.37 12.67
C ASP A 171 2.75 13.07 12.11
N GLY A 172 3.24 14.11 12.75
CA GLY A 172 4.32 14.96 12.23
C GLY A 172 5.66 14.26 11.99
N VAL A 173 6.63 15.04 11.61
CA VAL A 173 8.00 14.60 11.36
C VAL A 173 9.01 15.50 12.09
#